data_2cea35c2d9b169a2c65eec05606a1ba0
#
_entry.id   2cea35c2d9b169a2c65eec05606a1ba0
#
_cell.length_a   1.000
_cell.length_b   1.000
_cell.length_c   1.000
_cell.angle_alpha   90.00
_cell.angle_beta   90.00
_cell.angle_gamma   90.00
#
_symmetry.space_group_name_H-M   'P 1'
#
loop_
_entity.id
_entity.type
_entity.pdbx_description
1 polymer ?
#
loop_
_entity_poly.entity_id
_entity_poly.type
_entity_poly.pdbx_seq_one_letter_code
_entity_poly.pdbx_strand_id
1 'polypeptide(L)'
;MAKKIEDRFVKLTDIEHVLLRPGMYIGSVKPNTSMKHIINDDKIIKEEITFNPGLLKLFDEIIMNSIDESKREGSKLNTIKVDIVDGNISVYDNGGIPVEKHPKYNEWVPEMIFSNLKSGSNFDDKESREGAGTNGVGSVLANIYSSKFKVSTCDGTNKFVQTFSDNMRKRNKPSITKSKTKHTEISFTPDYEKFGLDNLDRDNYEMIKKRVYDISACNHTLKIYFNKKLINFKSFDDYIKLYKSEFFSESSKDKKWTVGVAHSTNGFQQVSFANSTETYVGGTHLDYITNQIIYKLRDFFKKKHKVDIRPNDLKNYIFLFINSTVVNPSFSSQTKEKLITEVKEFGFEFKVSDKLIKSILKSEIIESVLDWIERKKIADESKLQRDLKRKLSRIKVDKLIDAKGKERWKCSLSIFEGDSASSAFRKYRDPNTMGSFALKGKFINVSEITTRKLTDNKEAVNLMAAMGISIGSEINLKDLRYGRILIYTDADCLEEDTMVVTKSGNKKISDVDYTDEMLTHTGEYKKVNNIVSKEISTHIKISVNGDEIICSEDHK
;
A
#
# COMPACT_ATOMS: atom_id res chain seq x y z
N MET A 1 -20.16 48.97 16.55
CA MET A 1 -19.27 50.12 16.25
C MET A 1 -18.24 49.68 15.21
N ALA A 2 -18.03 50.48 14.16
CA ALA A 2 -16.94 50.20 13.20
C ALA A 2 -15.58 50.37 13.90
N LYS A 3 -14.70 49.40 13.81
CA LYS A 3 -13.34 49.52 14.34
C LYS A 3 -12.63 50.70 13.69
N LYS A 4 -11.90 51.49 14.49
CA LYS A 4 -11.02 52.56 13.96
C LYS A 4 -9.99 52.00 13.01
N ILE A 5 -9.47 52.81 12.08
CA ILE A 5 -8.46 52.37 11.09
C ILE A 5 -7.21 51.81 11.78
N GLU A 6 -6.75 52.44 12.86
CA GLU A 6 -5.62 52.01 13.69
C GLU A 6 -5.82 50.63 14.35
N ASP A 7 -7.06 50.26 14.72
CA ASP A 7 -7.40 48.95 15.27
C ASP A 7 -7.60 47.89 14.17
N ARG A 8 -7.81 48.34 12.94
CA ARG A 8 -8.08 47.45 11.80
C ARG A 8 -6.80 47.05 11.06
N PHE A 9 -5.82 47.95 10.98
CA PHE A 9 -4.55 47.74 10.27
C PHE A 9 -3.39 47.92 11.26
N VAL A 10 -2.80 46.78 11.69
CA VAL A 10 -1.69 46.76 12.66
C VAL A 10 -0.42 46.25 11.99
N LYS A 11 0.69 46.92 12.23
CA LYS A 11 2.04 46.46 11.86
C LYS A 11 2.66 45.77 13.06
N LEU A 12 2.96 44.48 12.90
CA LEU A 12 3.60 43.64 13.92
C LEU A 12 5.12 43.65 13.72
N THR A 13 5.85 43.54 14.81
CA THR A 13 7.28 43.16 14.77
C THR A 13 7.43 41.70 14.41
N ASP A 14 8.63 41.27 14.00
CA ASP A 14 8.90 39.86 13.67
C ASP A 14 8.61 38.94 14.86
N ILE A 15 8.95 39.32 16.09
CA ILE A 15 8.67 38.55 17.32
C ILE A 15 7.14 38.40 17.54
N GLU A 16 6.42 39.52 17.44
CA GLU A 16 4.95 39.50 17.62
C GLU A 16 4.25 38.62 16.55
N HIS A 17 4.72 38.74 15.30
CA HIS A 17 4.16 37.93 14.21
C HIS A 17 4.42 36.43 14.41
N VAL A 18 5.64 36.05 14.79
CA VAL A 18 6.03 34.67 15.07
C VAL A 18 5.16 34.08 16.20
N LEU A 19 5.02 34.82 17.30
CA LEU A 19 4.21 34.39 18.45
C LEU A 19 2.71 34.33 18.13
N LEU A 20 2.22 35.22 17.26
CA LEU A 20 0.80 35.28 16.86
C LEU A 20 0.43 34.18 15.84
N ARG A 21 1.39 33.74 15.01
CA ARG A 21 1.18 32.81 13.90
C ARG A 21 2.11 31.59 13.95
N PRO A 22 2.09 30.79 15.05
CA PRO A 22 2.99 29.66 15.23
C PRO A 22 2.95 28.66 14.07
N GLY A 23 1.76 28.41 13.51
CA GLY A 23 1.55 27.46 12.41
C GLY A 23 2.42 27.72 11.17
N MET A 24 2.84 28.96 10.92
CA MET A 24 3.72 29.32 9.80
C MET A 24 5.21 28.97 10.06
N TYR A 25 5.60 28.85 11.33
CA TYR A 25 7.00 28.76 11.73
C TYR A 25 7.40 27.45 12.40
N ILE A 26 6.62 27.03 13.41
CA ILE A 26 6.93 25.86 14.24
C ILE A 26 5.85 24.78 14.19
N GLY A 27 4.73 25.03 13.53
CA GLY A 27 3.57 24.15 13.55
C GLY A 27 2.65 24.43 14.74
N SER A 28 1.88 23.43 15.16
CA SER A 28 0.91 23.58 16.24
C SER A 28 1.57 23.71 17.60
N VAL A 29 1.17 24.74 18.36
CA VAL A 29 1.48 24.85 19.79
C VAL A 29 0.46 24.09 20.65
N LYS A 30 -0.69 23.69 20.09
CA LYS A 30 -1.68 22.88 20.79
C LYS A 30 -1.24 21.42 20.83
N PRO A 31 -1.53 20.70 21.91
CA PRO A 31 -1.23 19.27 21.99
C PRO A 31 -1.99 18.49 20.92
N ASN A 32 -1.36 17.43 20.43
CA ASN A 32 -1.92 16.49 19.48
C ASN A 32 -1.75 15.06 20.02
N THR A 33 -2.88 14.36 20.18
CA THR A 33 -2.89 12.96 20.63
C THR A 33 -2.89 12.03 19.42
N SER A 34 -1.91 11.15 19.36
CA SER A 34 -1.81 10.16 18.27
C SER A 34 -0.89 9.01 18.65
N MET A 35 -1.07 7.86 17.97
CA MET A 35 -0.13 6.74 18.09
C MET A 35 1.23 7.11 17.54
N LYS A 36 2.25 7.15 18.41
CA LYS A 36 3.64 7.48 18.05
C LYS A 36 4.58 6.35 18.43
N HIS A 37 5.73 6.31 17.75
CA HIS A 37 6.83 5.47 18.15
C HIS A 37 7.63 6.16 19.25
N ILE A 38 7.90 5.46 20.34
CA ILE A 38 8.74 5.92 21.45
C ILE A 38 9.80 4.88 21.80
N ILE A 39 10.85 5.32 22.50
CA ILE A 39 11.91 4.44 22.99
C ILE A 39 11.54 3.94 24.38
N ASN A 40 11.30 2.63 24.48
CA ASN A 40 11.12 1.94 25.75
C ASN A 40 12.23 0.90 25.91
N ASP A 41 13.15 1.17 26.83
CA ASP A 41 14.40 0.44 27.00
C ASP A 41 15.18 0.29 25.67
N ASP A 42 15.34 -0.93 25.17
CA ASP A 42 16.07 -1.25 23.95
C ASP A 42 15.13 -1.58 22.76
N LYS A 43 13.88 -1.11 22.80
CA LYS A 43 12.89 -1.32 21.74
C LYS A 43 12.12 -0.05 21.41
N ILE A 44 11.62 -0.01 20.19
CA ILE A 44 10.65 1.02 19.78
C ILE A 44 9.26 0.39 19.81
N ILE A 45 8.39 1.01 20.59
CA ILE A 45 6.98 0.61 20.73
C ILE A 45 6.06 1.70 20.19
N LYS A 46 4.83 1.34 19.86
CA LYS A 46 3.76 2.31 19.58
C LYS A 46 2.96 2.57 20.84
N GLU A 47 2.84 3.84 21.20
CA GLU A 47 2.06 4.30 22.33
C GLU A 47 1.22 5.52 21.92
N GLU A 48 0.07 5.70 22.55
CA GLU A 48 -0.72 6.91 22.39
C GLU A 48 -0.06 8.05 23.17
N ILE A 49 0.44 9.05 22.46
CA ILE A 49 1.22 10.17 22.99
C ILE A 49 0.47 11.47 22.72
N THR A 50 0.37 12.31 23.74
CA THR A 50 -0.15 13.66 23.66
C THR A 50 0.98 14.68 23.75
N PHE A 51 1.44 15.18 22.61
CA PHE A 51 2.63 16.07 22.55
C PHE A 51 2.34 17.32 21.74
N ASN A 52 3.19 18.33 21.90
CA ASN A 52 3.13 19.59 21.18
C ASN A 52 4.11 19.59 19.99
N PRO A 53 3.65 19.49 18.72
CA PRO A 53 4.51 19.47 17.56
C PRO A 53 5.46 20.67 17.49
N GLY A 54 5.00 21.87 17.85
CA GLY A 54 5.82 23.06 17.87
C GLY A 54 6.96 23.00 18.89
N LEU A 55 6.74 22.39 20.06
CA LEU A 55 7.79 22.24 21.08
C LEU A 55 8.89 21.29 20.58
N LEU A 56 8.51 20.16 20.00
CA LEU A 56 9.45 19.21 19.38
C LEU A 56 10.23 19.90 18.25
N LYS A 57 9.56 20.76 17.46
CA LYS A 57 10.20 21.50 16.36
C LYS A 57 11.26 22.49 16.85
N LEU A 58 11.05 23.17 17.98
CA LEU A 58 12.07 24.06 18.56
C LEU A 58 13.36 23.28 18.89
N PHE A 59 13.22 22.12 19.52
CA PHE A 59 14.35 21.24 19.78
C PHE A 59 15.04 20.78 18.48
N ASP A 60 14.24 20.35 17.51
CA ASP A 60 14.73 19.85 16.21
C ASP A 60 15.56 20.93 15.48
N GLU A 61 15.13 22.18 15.49
CA GLU A 61 15.87 23.27 14.85
C GLU A 61 17.26 23.50 15.48
N ILE A 62 17.40 23.32 16.80
CA ILE A 62 18.71 23.49 17.47
C ILE A 62 19.64 22.31 17.18
N ILE A 63 19.17 21.06 17.33
CA ILE A 63 20.04 19.89 17.13
C ILE A 63 20.43 19.72 15.66
N MET A 64 19.52 20.06 14.73
CA MET A 64 19.79 19.98 13.30
C MET A 64 20.88 20.96 12.85
N ASN A 65 21.06 22.10 13.50
CA ASN A 65 22.20 23.00 13.21
C ASN A 65 23.54 22.33 13.49
N SER A 66 23.65 21.56 14.58
CA SER A 66 24.87 20.79 14.88
C SER A 66 25.09 19.66 13.84
N ILE A 67 24.02 19.02 13.37
CA ILE A 67 24.10 18.02 12.32
C ILE A 67 24.54 18.65 10.99
N ASP A 68 23.95 19.77 10.61
CA ASP A 68 24.31 20.46 9.36
C ASP A 68 25.76 20.96 9.40
N GLU A 69 26.22 21.46 10.54
CA GLU A 69 27.63 21.84 10.72
C GLU A 69 28.59 20.64 10.60
N SER A 70 28.18 19.45 11.10
CA SER A 70 29.00 18.23 10.99
C SER A 70 29.22 17.77 9.54
N LYS A 71 28.33 18.17 8.63
CA LYS A 71 28.37 17.82 7.20
C LYS A 71 29.09 18.84 6.33
N ARG A 72 29.49 19.98 6.90
CA ARG A 72 30.25 20.98 6.15
C ARG A 72 31.66 20.49 5.84
N GLU A 73 32.12 20.85 4.68
CA GLU A 73 33.49 20.56 4.26
C GLU A 73 34.51 21.15 5.27
N GLY A 74 35.47 20.35 5.70
CA GLY A 74 36.47 20.73 6.69
C GLY A 74 36.01 20.75 8.15
N SER A 75 34.74 20.46 8.44
CA SER A 75 34.22 20.33 9.80
C SER A 75 34.89 19.17 10.55
N LYS A 76 35.28 19.44 11.81
CA LYS A 76 35.84 18.45 12.75
C LYS A 76 34.82 18.08 13.84
N LEU A 77 33.57 18.51 13.71
CA LEU A 77 32.50 18.19 14.64
C LEU A 77 32.22 16.69 14.58
N ASN A 78 32.34 16.03 15.72
CA ASN A 78 32.11 14.58 15.84
C ASN A 78 31.34 14.18 17.11
N THR A 79 31.00 15.14 17.96
CA THR A 79 30.37 14.88 19.25
C THR A 79 29.23 15.87 19.50
N ILE A 80 28.03 15.35 19.80
CA ILE A 80 26.85 16.11 20.18
C ILE A 80 26.33 15.56 21.51
N LYS A 81 25.93 16.44 22.43
CA LYS A 81 25.32 16.05 23.72
C LYS A 81 24.03 16.80 23.91
N VAL A 82 23.00 16.06 24.27
CA VAL A 82 21.68 16.59 24.61
C VAL A 82 21.40 16.26 26.06
N ASP A 83 21.21 17.26 26.88
CA ASP A 83 20.86 17.09 28.28
C ASP A 83 19.56 17.86 28.58
N ILE A 84 18.68 17.24 29.34
CA ILE A 84 17.39 17.79 29.78
C ILE A 84 17.36 17.73 31.30
N VAL A 85 17.30 18.88 31.94
CA VAL A 85 17.31 19.02 33.41
C VAL A 85 16.26 20.08 33.80
N ASP A 86 15.29 19.71 34.63
CA ASP A 86 14.24 20.59 35.14
C ASP A 86 13.56 21.45 34.05
N GLY A 87 13.26 20.81 32.91
CA GLY A 87 12.62 21.46 31.76
C GLY A 87 13.57 22.35 30.93
N ASN A 88 14.82 22.50 31.32
CA ASN A 88 15.82 23.14 30.48
C ASN A 88 16.44 22.14 29.51
N ILE A 89 16.46 22.46 28.24
CA ILE A 89 17.04 21.66 27.16
C ILE A 89 18.37 22.25 26.77
N SER A 90 19.44 21.45 26.77
CA SER A 90 20.77 21.84 26.34
C SER A 90 21.26 20.97 25.19
N VAL A 91 21.77 21.59 24.14
CA VAL A 91 22.42 20.93 23.02
C VAL A 91 23.83 21.48 22.89
N TYR A 92 24.81 20.61 23.09
CA TYR A 92 26.23 20.90 22.97
C TYR A 92 26.82 20.16 21.77
N ASP A 93 27.67 20.82 21.01
CA ASP A 93 28.57 20.20 20.04
C ASP A 93 30.02 20.69 20.19
N ASN A 94 30.97 19.91 19.68
CA ASN A 94 32.39 20.26 19.71
C ASN A 94 32.88 21.01 18.45
N GLY A 95 31.93 21.63 17.71
CA GLY A 95 32.18 22.58 16.64
C GLY A 95 32.56 23.95 17.18
N GLY A 96 32.12 25.00 16.55
CA GLY A 96 32.31 26.38 17.01
C GLY A 96 31.90 27.37 15.92
N ILE A 97 31.15 28.39 16.32
CA ILE A 97 30.78 29.50 15.45
C ILE A 97 31.89 30.56 15.52
N PRO A 98 32.30 31.17 14.40
CA PRO A 98 33.26 32.27 14.42
C PRO A 98 32.85 33.38 15.40
N VAL A 99 33.77 33.76 16.31
CA VAL A 99 33.51 34.78 17.32
C VAL A 99 34.19 36.07 16.87
N GLU A 100 33.62 36.66 15.86
CA GLU A 100 34.05 37.92 15.26
C GLU A 100 32.84 38.80 14.92
N LYS A 101 33.09 40.10 14.69
CA LYS A 101 32.04 40.99 14.22
C LYS A 101 31.91 40.91 12.70
N HIS A 102 30.67 40.76 12.24
CA HIS A 102 30.39 40.77 10.80
C HIS A 102 30.72 42.13 10.19
N PRO A 103 31.58 42.19 9.14
CA PRO A 103 32.09 43.47 8.61
C PRO A 103 31.00 44.47 8.18
N LYS A 104 29.93 43.95 7.58
CA LYS A 104 28.82 44.77 7.07
C LYS A 104 27.86 45.25 8.15
N TYR A 105 27.58 44.41 9.16
CA TYR A 105 26.50 44.68 10.13
C TYR A 105 27.05 45.16 11.49
N ASN A 106 28.35 45.02 11.73
CA ASN A 106 29.03 45.36 12.99
C ASN A 106 28.44 44.65 14.23
N GLU A 107 27.75 43.54 14.01
CA GLU A 107 27.22 42.65 15.06
C GLU A 107 28.12 41.42 15.20
N TRP A 108 28.17 40.81 16.40
CA TRP A 108 28.86 39.54 16.58
C TRP A 108 28.15 38.44 15.76
N VAL A 109 28.89 37.62 15.01
CA VAL A 109 28.30 36.55 14.17
C VAL A 109 27.38 35.64 14.98
N PRO A 110 27.72 35.18 16.22
CA PRO A 110 26.78 34.38 17.03
C PRO A 110 25.51 35.17 17.43
N GLU A 111 25.64 36.47 17.80
CA GLU A 111 24.48 37.29 18.12
C GLU A 111 23.57 37.43 16.91
N MET A 112 24.12 37.71 15.73
CA MET A 112 23.38 37.83 14.49
C MET A 112 22.57 36.57 14.16
N ILE A 113 23.17 35.37 14.31
CA ILE A 113 22.53 34.10 14.00
C ILE A 113 21.37 33.78 14.95
N PHE A 114 21.47 34.11 16.23
CA PHE A 114 20.47 33.72 17.23
C PHE A 114 19.48 34.83 17.59
N SER A 115 19.61 36.04 17.03
CA SER A 115 18.70 37.16 17.31
C SER A 115 18.01 37.76 16.08
N ASN A 116 18.45 37.44 14.86
CA ASN A 116 17.87 38.01 13.65
C ASN A 116 17.28 36.90 12.77
N LEU A 117 15.98 36.97 12.47
CA LEU A 117 15.37 36.11 11.47
C LEU A 117 16.01 36.33 10.10
N LYS A 118 16.05 35.30 9.29
CA LYS A 118 16.65 35.33 7.94
C LYS A 118 18.16 35.61 7.99
N SER A 119 18.81 35.10 9.04
CA SER A 119 20.28 35.13 9.18
C SER A 119 20.82 33.70 9.13
N GLY A 120 21.88 33.48 8.38
CA GLY A 120 22.48 32.15 8.22
C GLY A 120 23.51 32.12 7.11
N SER A 121 24.09 30.95 6.88
CA SER A 121 25.16 30.74 5.91
C SER A 121 24.70 29.94 4.67
N ASN A 122 23.41 29.60 4.56
CA ASN A 122 22.91 28.66 3.54
C ASN A 122 21.98 29.32 2.50
N PHE A 123 22.21 30.60 2.16
CA PHE A 123 21.39 31.35 1.22
C PHE A 123 21.86 31.28 -0.25
N ASP A 124 23.03 30.70 -0.50
CA ASP A 124 23.49 30.49 -1.87
C ASP A 124 22.97 29.12 -2.38
N ASP A 125 21.91 29.14 -3.17
CA ASP A 125 21.32 27.92 -3.75
C ASP A 125 22.16 27.29 -4.86
N LYS A 126 23.25 27.95 -5.30
CA LYS A 126 24.22 27.40 -6.26
C LYS A 126 25.23 26.47 -5.57
N GLU A 127 25.44 26.62 -4.30
CA GLU A 127 26.29 25.70 -3.55
C GLU A 127 25.55 24.38 -3.26
N SER A 128 26.22 23.28 -3.53
CA SER A 128 25.73 21.95 -3.20
C SER A 128 25.81 21.73 -1.70
N ARG A 129 24.72 21.41 -1.05
CA ARG A 129 24.67 21.14 0.40
C ARG A 129 23.91 19.86 0.73
N GLU A 130 24.37 19.18 1.76
CA GLU A 130 23.72 18.00 2.33
C GLU A 130 22.98 18.32 3.64
N GLY A 131 22.98 19.57 4.09
CA GLY A 131 22.23 20.04 5.25
C GLY A 131 20.75 20.23 4.93
N ALA A 132 19.89 20.14 5.96
CA ALA A 132 18.46 20.38 5.83
C ALA A 132 18.04 21.84 6.11
N GLY A 133 18.94 22.66 6.67
CA GLY A 133 18.68 24.07 6.99
C GLY A 133 18.75 24.95 5.75
N THR A 134 17.71 25.74 5.49
CA THR A 134 17.60 26.58 4.28
C THR A 134 17.20 28.02 4.58
N ASN A 135 16.36 28.27 5.58
CA ASN A 135 15.62 29.53 5.69
C ASN A 135 16.23 30.53 6.71
N GLY A 136 17.25 30.12 7.48
CA GLY A 136 17.90 30.98 8.48
C GLY A 136 16.95 31.50 9.57
N VAL A 137 15.95 30.69 9.98
CA VAL A 137 14.95 31.10 10.97
C VAL A 137 14.95 30.22 12.23
N GLY A 138 15.40 28.97 12.13
CA GLY A 138 15.17 27.92 13.13
C GLY A 138 15.70 28.26 14.52
N SER A 139 16.96 28.70 14.63
CA SER A 139 17.60 29.08 15.92
C SER A 139 16.90 30.23 16.61
N VAL A 140 16.45 31.22 15.81
CA VAL A 140 15.76 32.40 16.31
C VAL A 140 14.37 32.04 16.79
N LEU A 141 13.70 31.11 16.13
CA LEU A 141 12.38 30.58 16.59
C LEU A 141 12.49 29.94 17.97
N ALA A 142 13.55 29.14 18.21
CA ALA A 142 13.78 28.56 19.53
C ALA A 142 14.02 29.65 20.59
N ASN A 143 14.73 30.73 20.26
CA ASN A 143 14.93 31.86 21.16
C ASN A 143 13.59 32.60 21.43
N ILE A 144 12.80 32.90 20.40
CA ILE A 144 11.50 33.62 20.54
C ILE A 144 10.51 32.82 21.39
N TYR A 145 10.50 31.48 21.30
CA TYR A 145 9.62 30.63 22.09
C TYR A 145 10.20 30.18 23.44
N SER A 146 11.27 30.83 23.91
CA SER A 146 11.90 30.52 25.19
C SER A 146 11.72 31.64 26.23
N SER A 147 11.46 31.25 27.47
CA SER A 147 11.50 32.13 28.62
C SER A 147 12.94 32.53 28.94
N LYS A 148 13.92 31.62 28.70
CA LYS A 148 15.36 31.84 28.81
C LYS A 148 16.09 31.10 27.71
N PHE A 149 17.02 31.76 27.05
CA PHE A 149 17.86 31.22 25.98
C PHE A 149 19.30 31.68 26.14
N LYS A 150 20.25 30.74 26.16
CA LYS A 150 21.67 31.02 26.33
C LYS A 150 22.49 30.42 25.21
N VAL A 151 23.32 31.23 24.61
CA VAL A 151 24.33 30.85 23.62
C VAL A 151 25.68 30.87 24.27
N SER A 152 26.45 29.79 24.16
CA SER A 152 27.87 29.71 24.49
C SER A 152 28.61 29.08 23.32
N THR A 153 29.46 29.80 22.64
CA THR A 153 30.26 29.26 21.54
C THR A 153 31.70 29.70 21.60
N CYS A 154 32.60 28.87 21.12
CA CYS A 154 34.04 29.14 21.08
C CYS A 154 34.64 28.66 19.76
N ASP A 155 35.32 29.53 19.04
CA ASP A 155 36.00 29.22 17.77
C ASP A 155 37.41 28.62 17.93
N GLY A 156 37.87 28.45 19.18
CA GLY A 156 39.22 28.01 19.51
C GLY A 156 40.18 29.17 19.81
N THR A 157 39.70 30.39 19.75
CA THR A 157 40.43 31.62 20.12
C THR A 157 39.64 32.46 21.10
N ASN A 158 38.38 32.70 20.78
CA ASN A 158 37.47 33.51 21.58
C ASN A 158 36.24 32.69 21.94
N LYS A 159 35.75 32.86 23.18
CA LYS A 159 34.50 32.35 23.66
C LYS A 159 33.50 33.49 23.78
N PHE A 160 32.33 33.29 23.15
CA PHE A 160 31.18 34.18 23.22
C PHE A 160 30.12 33.57 24.14
N VAL A 161 29.55 34.37 25.04
CA VAL A 161 28.39 33.96 25.85
C VAL A 161 27.37 35.09 25.87
N GLN A 162 26.12 34.79 25.51
CA GLN A 162 25.01 35.74 25.56
C GLN A 162 23.75 35.04 26.06
N THR A 163 22.92 35.75 26.80
CA THR A 163 21.65 35.29 27.32
C THR A 163 20.54 36.19 26.84
N PHE A 164 19.44 35.55 26.43
CA PHE A 164 18.18 36.20 26.08
C PHE A 164 17.09 35.73 27.05
N SER A 165 16.08 36.55 27.26
CA SER A 165 14.93 36.21 28.11
C SER A 165 13.67 36.92 27.63
N ASP A 166 12.52 36.54 28.22
CA ASP A 166 11.25 37.15 27.90
C ASP A 166 10.93 37.08 26.39
N ASN A 167 10.98 35.85 25.82
CA ASN A 167 10.70 35.59 24.39
C ASN A 167 11.58 36.47 23.48
N MET A 168 12.90 36.52 23.77
CA MET A 168 13.89 37.31 23.05
C MET A 168 13.72 38.84 23.15
N ARG A 169 12.73 39.34 23.91
CA ARG A 169 12.51 40.78 24.08
C ARG A 169 13.62 41.44 24.90
N LYS A 170 14.26 40.68 25.80
CA LYS A 170 15.39 41.11 26.60
C LYS A 170 16.63 40.36 26.19
N ARG A 171 17.72 41.09 25.92
CA ARG A 171 19.03 40.54 25.62
C ARG A 171 20.13 41.21 26.43
N ASN A 172 21.02 40.40 27.01
CA ASN A 172 22.18 40.90 27.71
C ASN A 172 23.28 41.23 26.71
N LYS A 173 24.21 42.11 27.11
CA LYS A 173 25.43 42.33 26.33
C LYS A 173 26.24 41.01 26.28
N PRO A 174 26.82 40.65 25.14
CA PRO A 174 27.63 39.45 25.04
C PRO A 174 28.92 39.60 25.84
N SER A 175 29.36 38.52 26.48
CA SER A 175 30.66 38.40 27.14
C SER A 175 31.63 37.69 26.21
N ILE A 176 32.78 38.29 25.94
CA ILE A 176 33.83 37.73 25.10
C ILE A 176 35.05 37.45 25.94
N THR A 177 35.54 36.21 25.95
CA THR A 177 36.72 35.77 26.70
C THR A 177 37.62 34.90 25.83
N LYS A 178 38.90 34.79 26.16
CA LYS A 178 39.81 33.86 25.45
C LYS A 178 39.58 32.43 25.88
N SER A 179 39.49 31.51 24.91
CA SER A 179 39.37 30.08 25.16
C SER A 179 39.87 29.28 23.97
N LYS A 180 40.49 28.14 24.23
CA LYS A 180 41.01 27.22 23.20
C LYS A 180 40.07 26.05 22.88
N THR A 181 39.03 25.81 23.70
CA THR A 181 38.13 24.65 23.56
C THR A 181 36.99 24.99 22.64
N LYS A 182 37.06 24.53 21.41
CA LYS A 182 35.97 24.69 20.44
C LYS A 182 34.68 24.02 20.93
N HIS A 183 33.58 24.73 20.87
CA HIS A 183 32.25 24.21 21.17
C HIS A 183 31.17 25.20 20.73
N THR A 184 29.98 24.69 20.54
CA THR A 184 28.73 25.45 20.59
C THR A 184 27.77 24.76 21.54
N GLU A 185 27.22 25.50 22.49
CA GLU A 185 26.22 25.04 23.44
C GLU A 185 25.04 26.00 23.45
N ILE A 186 23.88 25.52 23.14
CA ILE A 186 22.62 26.23 23.24
C ILE A 186 21.81 25.60 24.37
N SER A 187 21.49 26.41 25.37
CA SER A 187 20.68 25.98 26.51
C SER A 187 19.45 26.87 26.59
N PHE A 188 18.28 26.28 26.57
CA PHE A 188 17.05 27.04 26.55
C PHE A 188 15.94 26.36 27.38
N THR A 189 15.11 27.20 28.00
CA THR A 189 13.89 26.79 28.66
C THR A 189 12.74 27.30 27.81
N PRO A 190 11.99 26.42 27.13
CA PRO A 190 10.81 26.84 26.39
C PRO A 190 9.84 27.63 27.28
N ASP A 191 9.13 28.55 26.69
CA ASP A 191 8.00 29.20 27.36
C ASP A 191 6.81 28.23 27.35
N TYR A 192 6.80 27.31 28.32
CA TYR A 192 5.86 26.19 28.41
C TYR A 192 4.39 26.63 28.45
N GLU A 193 4.12 27.82 29.02
CA GLU A 193 2.76 28.39 29.07
C GLU A 193 2.15 28.55 27.65
N LYS A 194 2.99 28.89 26.64
CA LYS A 194 2.53 29.01 25.25
C LYS A 194 2.13 27.67 24.63
N PHE A 195 2.53 26.59 25.23
CA PHE A 195 2.20 25.22 24.82
C PHE A 195 1.10 24.59 25.71
N GLY A 196 0.59 25.37 26.70
CA GLY A 196 -0.40 24.87 27.67
C GLY A 196 0.21 23.90 28.68
N LEU A 197 1.48 24.04 29.00
CA LEU A 197 2.25 23.20 29.92
C LEU A 197 2.82 24.06 31.06
N ASP A 198 2.97 23.47 32.24
CA ASP A 198 3.70 24.07 33.37
C ASP A 198 5.19 23.80 33.27
N ASN A 199 5.58 22.64 32.73
CA ASN A 199 6.94 22.21 32.51
C ASN A 199 6.97 21.13 31.40
N LEU A 200 8.15 20.60 31.07
CA LEU A 200 8.29 19.48 30.15
C LEU A 200 7.64 18.23 30.74
N ASP A 201 6.55 17.79 30.14
CA ASP A 201 5.85 16.55 30.51
C ASP A 201 6.54 15.30 29.94
N ARG A 202 6.08 14.11 30.38
CA ARG A 202 6.59 12.82 29.92
C ARG A 202 6.49 12.66 28.41
N ASP A 203 5.36 13.00 27.83
CA ASP A 203 5.07 12.70 26.44
C ASP A 203 5.94 13.54 25.49
N ASN A 204 6.08 14.85 25.77
CA ASN A 204 7.01 15.70 25.04
C ASN A 204 8.47 15.26 25.24
N TYR A 205 8.86 14.84 26.46
CA TYR A 205 10.18 14.30 26.74
C TYR A 205 10.47 13.04 25.91
N GLU A 206 9.55 12.08 25.85
CA GLU A 206 9.73 10.84 25.07
C GLU A 206 9.84 11.13 23.57
N MET A 207 9.10 12.12 23.05
CA MET A 207 9.23 12.56 21.66
C MET A 207 10.61 13.18 21.38
N ILE A 208 11.15 14.01 22.28
CA ILE A 208 12.51 14.56 22.16
C ILE A 208 13.55 13.44 22.22
N LYS A 209 13.42 12.51 23.18
CA LYS A 209 14.29 11.33 23.31
C LYS A 209 14.29 10.51 22.04
N LYS A 210 13.09 10.16 21.51
CA LYS A 210 12.94 9.44 20.23
C LYS A 210 13.68 10.17 19.10
N ARG A 211 13.54 11.48 19.00
CA ARG A 211 14.18 12.30 17.97
C ARG A 211 15.71 12.26 18.08
N VAL A 212 16.29 12.26 19.28
CA VAL A 212 17.75 12.11 19.47
C VAL A 212 18.24 10.74 18.97
N TYR A 213 17.47 9.67 19.23
CA TYR A 213 17.77 8.34 18.71
C TYR A 213 17.70 8.28 17.18
N ASP A 214 16.71 8.93 16.57
CA ASP A 214 16.56 9.02 15.11
C ASP A 214 17.77 9.70 14.46
N ILE A 215 18.18 10.84 15.03
CA ILE A 215 19.33 11.58 14.58
C ILE A 215 20.62 10.77 14.73
N SER A 216 20.78 10.06 15.86
CA SER A 216 21.93 9.18 16.08
C SER A 216 22.01 8.06 15.07
N ALA A 217 20.87 7.44 14.74
CA ALA A 217 20.79 6.38 13.75
C ALA A 217 21.15 6.84 12.33
N CYS A 218 20.69 8.04 11.97
CA CYS A 218 21.02 8.64 10.68
C CYS A 218 22.48 9.07 10.55
N ASN A 219 23.16 9.36 11.68
CA ASN A 219 24.50 9.90 11.73
C ASN A 219 25.41 9.05 12.64
N HIS A 220 25.44 7.74 12.40
CA HIS A 220 26.17 6.75 13.22
C HIS A 220 27.68 6.98 13.32
N THR A 221 28.25 7.88 12.55
CA THR A 221 29.65 8.29 12.66
C THR A 221 29.89 9.34 13.73
N LEU A 222 28.83 10.00 14.21
CA LEU A 222 28.88 10.99 15.30
C LEU A 222 28.65 10.29 16.66
N LYS A 223 29.35 10.80 17.68
CA LYS A 223 29.10 10.41 19.08
C LYS A 223 27.96 11.27 19.64
N ILE A 224 26.75 10.71 19.74
CA ILE A 224 25.59 11.43 20.26
C ILE A 224 25.23 10.91 21.65
N TYR A 225 25.15 11.83 22.60
CA TYR A 225 24.78 11.53 23.98
C TYR A 225 23.40 12.10 24.30
N PHE A 226 22.62 11.36 25.05
CA PHE A 226 21.37 11.82 25.66
C PHE A 226 21.43 11.62 27.17
N ASN A 227 21.29 12.71 27.94
CA ASN A 227 21.41 12.71 29.39
C ASN A 227 22.65 11.93 29.83
N LYS A 228 23.83 12.32 29.30
CA LYS A 228 25.15 11.73 29.57
C LYS A 228 25.35 10.29 29.06
N LYS A 229 24.29 9.59 28.59
CA LYS A 229 24.39 8.22 28.05
C LYS A 229 24.68 8.29 26.54
N LEU A 230 25.74 7.61 26.10
CA LEU A 230 26.07 7.47 24.66
C LEU A 230 25.01 6.59 23.98
N ILE A 231 24.41 7.09 22.88
CA ILE A 231 23.59 6.30 21.97
C ILE A 231 24.51 5.71 20.92
N ASN A 232 24.70 4.39 20.94
CA ASN A 232 25.72 3.72 20.14
C ASN A 232 25.09 2.89 19.02
N PHE A 233 24.75 3.50 17.89
CA PHE A 233 24.42 2.80 16.67
C PHE A 233 25.67 2.68 15.79
N LYS A 234 26.02 1.46 15.38
CA LYS A 234 27.11 1.21 14.44
C LYS A 234 26.67 1.39 12.99
N SER A 235 25.38 1.24 12.74
CA SER A 235 24.74 1.37 11.44
C SER A 235 23.25 1.70 11.60
N PHE A 236 22.60 2.08 10.51
CA PHE A 236 21.15 2.27 10.48
C PHE A 236 20.38 0.95 10.74
N ASP A 237 21.02 -0.19 10.47
CA ASP A 237 20.43 -1.51 10.75
C ASP A 237 20.21 -1.74 12.25
N ASP A 238 21.10 -1.21 13.11
CA ASP A 238 20.91 -1.34 14.56
C ASP A 238 19.67 -0.58 15.04
N TYR A 239 19.34 0.51 14.38
CA TYR A 239 18.11 1.25 14.64
C TYR A 239 16.88 0.49 14.13
N ILE A 240 16.94 -0.14 12.95
CA ILE A 240 15.85 -0.96 12.42
C ILE A 240 15.53 -2.12 13.36
N LYS A 241 16.55 -2.73 13.99
CA LYS A 241 16.40 -3.81 15.00
C LYS A 241 15.52 -3.40 16.18
N LEU A 242 15.47 -2.12 16.52
CA LEU A 242 14.59 -1.64 17.58
C LEU A 242 13.10 -1.75 17.22
N TYR A 243 12.77 -1.78 15.92
CA TYR A 243 11.40 -1.96 15.41
C TYR A 243 11.08 -3.41 15.08
N LYS A 244 12.04 -4.10 14.44
CA LYS A 244 11.85 -5.45 13.89
C LYS A 244 13.15 -6.24 13.99
N SER A 245 13.05 -7.46 14.52
CA SER A 245 14.19 -8.40 14.59
C SER A 245 14.57 -8.94 13.23
N GLU A 246 13.60 -9.13 12.33
CA GLU A 246 13.77 -9.66 10.99
C GLU A 246 13.52 -8.57 9.95
N PHE A 247 14.52 -8.31 9.16
CA PHE A 247 14.48 -7.35 8.05
C PHE A 247 15.62 -7.63 7.06
N PHE A 248 15.52 -7.03 5.91
CA PHE A 248 16.55 -7.04 4.88
C PHE A 248 16.97 -5.60 4.61
N SER A 249 18.25 -5.35 4.50
CA SER A 249 18.75 -4.00 4.23
C SER A 249 19.81 -3.96 3.15
N GLU A 250 19.96 -2.79 2.58
CA GLU A 250 20.98 -2.47 1.60
C GLU A 250 21.38 -1.00 1.73
N SER A 251 22.70 -0.73 1.67
CA SER A 251 23.23 0.62 1.63
C SER A 251 23.88 0.89 0.28
N SER A 252 23.79 2.14 -0.19
CA SER A 252 24.56 2.60 -1.34
C SER A 252 26.05 2.56 -1.08
N LYS A 253 26.87 2.47 -2.13
CA LYS A 253 28.33 2.41 -2.00
C LYS A 253 28.94 3.64 -1.35
N ASP A 254 28.34 4.80 -1.60
CA ASP A 254 28.71 6.11 -1.02
C ASP A 254 28.13 6.33 0.39
N LYS A 255 27.36 5.35 0.91
CA LYS A 255 26.67 5.40 2.21
C LYS A 255 25.68 6.56 2.38
N LYS A 256 25.24 7.16 1.28
CA LYS A 256 24.24 8.24 1.28
C LYS A 256 22.81 7.74 1.44
N TRP A 257 22.58 6.46 1.11
CA TRP A 257 21.29 5.80 1.24
C TRP A 257 21.42 4.48 1.97
N THR A 258 20.51 4.24 2.88
CA THR A 258 20.25 2.89 3.46
C THR A 258 18.76 2.62 3.43
N VAL A 259 18.39 1.48 2.88
CA VAL A 259 17.02 1.02 2.75
C VAL A 259 16.86 -0.29 3.49
N GLY A 260 15.89 -0.36 4.40
CA GLY A 260 15.51 -1.57 5.11
C GLY A 260 14.08 -1.97 4.79
N VAL A 261 13.81 -3.26 4.67
CA VAL A 261 12.49 -3.82 4.39
C VAL A 261 12.17 -4.90 5.39
N ALA A 262 11.06 -4.78 6.08
CA ALA A 262 10.54 -5.78 7.01
C ALA A 262 9.08 -6.13 6.67
N HIS A 263 8.59 -7.23 7.21
CA HIS A 263 7.19 -7.62 7.09
C HIS A 263 6.29 -6.71 7.94
N SER A 264 5.17 -6.28 7.36
CA SER A 264 4.10 -5.54 8.03
C SER A 264 2.82 -6.34 8.07
N THR A 265 2.22 -6.44 9.25
CA THR A 265 0.89 -7.03 9.46
C THR A 265 -0.24 -5.98 9.54
N ASN A 266 0.11 -4.70 9.59
CA ASN A 266 -0.81 -3.60 9.85
C ASN A 266 -0.91 -2.61 8.67
N GLY A 267 -0.87 -3.13 7.44
CA GLY A 267 -0.82 -2.30 6.24
C GLY A 267 0.58 -1.71 6.00
N PHE A 268 0.69 -0.81 5.04
CA PHE A 268 1.96 -0.15 4.74
C PHE A 268 2.43 0.70 5.92
N GLN A 269 3.67 0.48 6.34
CA GLN A 269 4.34 1.27 7.36
C GLN A 269 5.65 1.82 6.81
N GLN A 270 6.06 2.97 7.31
CA GLN A 270 7.34 3.57 6.93
C GLN A 270 7.97 4.33 8.09
N VAL A 271 9.29 4.34 8.12
CA VAL A 271 10.14 5.25 8.89
C VAL A 271 11.17 5.79 7.91
N SER A 272 11.05 7.04 7.54
CA SER A 272 11.92 7.62 6.51
C SER A 272 12.54 8.94 6.94
N PHE A 273 13.79 9.09 6.56
CA PHE A 273 14.58 10.28 6.83
C PHE A 273 15.19 10.81 5.53
N ALA A 274 15.12 12.12 5.35
CA ALA A 274 15.86 12.84 4.34
C ALA A 274 16.78 13.86 5.03
N ASN A 275 18.09 13.73 4.83
CA ASN A 275 19.11 14.57 5.46
C ASN A 275 18.95 14.64 7.00
N SER A 276 18.71 13.48 7.63
CA SER A 276 18.44 13.32 9.07
C SER A 276 17.13 13.94 9.58
N THR A 277 16.30 14.48 8.69
CA THR A 277 14.96 14.99 9.03
C THR A 277 13.93 13.87 8.85
N GLU A 278 13.11 13.61 9.88
CA GLU A 278 12.04 12.61 9.79
C GLU A 278 10.93 13.10 8.85
N THR A 279 10.61 12.29 7.84
CA THR A 279 9.58 12.58 6.84
C THR A 279 8.38 11.69 7.06
N TYR A 280 7.65 11.91 8.17
CA TYR A 280 6.54 11.02 8.58
C TYR A 280 5.35 11.03 7.61
N VAL A 281 5.19 12.05 6.78
CA VAL A 281 4.23 12.10 5.67
C VAL A 281 4.80 11.40 4.41
N GLY A 282 6.10 11.07 4.40
CA GLY A 282 6.79 10.48 3.27
C GLY A 282 7.40 11.51 2.32
N GLY A 283 7.30 11.25 1.03
CA GLY A 283 7.83 12.14 0.00
C GLY A 283 8.44 11.39 -1.17
N THR A 284 9.06 12.13 -2.07
CA THR A 284 9.62 11.63 -3.34
C THR A 284 10.65 10.51 -3.15
N HIS A 285 11.48 10.58 -2.09
CA HIS A 285 12.46 9.53 -1.75
C HIS A 285 11.80 8.21 -1.33
N LEU A 286 10.68 8.29 -0.57
CA LEU A 286 9.91 7.12 -0.17
C LEU A 286 9.25 6.48 -1.39
N ASP A 287 8.60 7.28 -2.24
CA ASP A 287 7.94 6.80 -3.45
C ASP A 287 8.95 6.20 -4.42
N TYR A 288 10.14 6.81 -4.56
CA TYR A 288 11.22 6.32 -5.40
C TYR A 288 11.65 4.90 -5.06
N ILE A 289 11.86 4.60 -3.78
CA ILE A 289 12.25 3.26 -3.32
C ILE A 289 11.06 2.29 -3.36
N THR A 290 9.89 2.73 -2.88
CA THR A 290 8.68 1.91 -2.86
C THR A 290 8.33 1.41 -4.25
N ASN A 291 8.36 2.29 -5.26
CA ASN A 291 8.03 1.94 -6.64
C ASN A 291 9.00 0.91 -7.23
N GLN A 292 10.30 1.03 -6.95
CA GLN A 292 11.29 0.04 -7.40
C GLN A 292 11.02 -1.35 -6.82
N ILE A 293 10.74 -1.45 -5.52
CA ILE A 293 10.45 -2.72 -4.85
C ILE A 293 9.15 -3.31 -5.40
N ILE A 294 8.07 -2.54 -5.39
CA ILE A 294 6.74 -2.99 -5.82
C ILE A 294 6.73 -3.43 -7.28
N TYR A 295 7.41 -2.70 -8.17
CA TYR A 295 7.52 -3.08 -9.58
C TYR A 295 8.16 -4.46 -9.75
N LYS A 296 9.30 -4.71 -9.07
CA LYS A 296 10.01 -5.99 -9.14
C LYS A 296 9.19 -7.14 -8.51
N LEU A 297 8.50 -6.92 -7.40
CA LEU A 297 7.62 -7.90 -6.78
C LEU A 297 6.41 -8.22 -7.68
N ARG A 298 5.78 -7.21 -8.27
CA ARG A 298 4.66 -7.40 -9.19
C ARG A 298 5.06 -8.21 -10.42
N ASP A 299 6.22 -7.91 -11.01
CA ASP A 299 6.78 -8.67 -12.14
C ASP A 299 7.00 -10.15 -11.77
N PHE A 300 7.54 -10.41 -10.58
CA PHE A 300 7.68 -11.77 -10.05
C PHE A 300 6.33 -12.51 -9.95
N PHE A 301 5.32 -11.91 -9.35
CA PHE A 301 4.00 -12.55 -9.23
C PHE A 301 3.36 -12.79 -10.59
N LYS A 302 3.49 -11.84 -11.52
CA LYS A 302 2.99 -11.98 -12.89
C LYS A 302 3.67 -13.12 -13.64
N LYS A 303 5.01 -13.24 -13.53
CA LYS A 303 5.79 -14.28 -14.24
C LYS A 303 5.60 -15.66 -13.61
N LYS A 304 5.74 -15.77 -12.30
CA LYS A 304 5.77 -17.06 -11.59
C LYS A 304 4.38 -17.57 -11.23
N HIS A 305 3.51 -16.72 -10.74
CA HIS A 305 2.19 -17.10 -10.22
C HIS A 305 1.03 -16.76 -11.17
N LYS A 306 1.32 -16.11 -12.32
CA LYS A 306 0.34 -15.68 -13.32
C LYS A 306 -0.77 -14.77 -12.74
N VAL A 307 -0.47 -14.05 -11.67
CA VAL A 307 -1.37 -13.13 -10.98
C VAL A 307 -0.86 -11.70 -11.12
N ASP A 308 -1.70 -10.81 -11.60
CA ASP A 308 -1.42 -9.37 -11.63
C ASP A 308 -2.01 -8.71 -10.37
N ILE A 309 -1.14 -8.33 -9.44
CA ILE A 309 -1.51 -7.75 -8.14
C ILE A 309 -1.42 -6.23 -8.24
N ARG A 310 -2.41 -5.54 -7.67
CA ARG A 310 -2.35 -4.07 -7.61
C ARG A 310 -1.21 -3.62 -6.69
N PRO A 311 -0.48 -2.54 -7.04
CA PRO A 311 0.62 -2.00 -6.24
C PRO A 311 0.28 -1.80 -4.76
N ASN A 312 -0.90 -1.25 -4.47
CA ASN A 312 -1.33 -1.00 -3.09
C ASN A 312 -1.57 -2.29 -2.29
N ASP A 313 -2.03 -3.36 -2.94
CA ASP A 313 -2.26 -4.65 -2.27
C ASP A 313 -0.92 -5.28 -1.84
N LEU A 314 0.15 -5.15 -2.66
CA LEU A 314 1.51 -5.57 -2.29
C LEU A 314 2.12 -4.68 -1.20
N LYS A 315 1.94 -3.37 -1.32
CA LYS A 315 2.47 -2.37 -0.40
C LYS A 315 2.05 -2.63 1.05
N ASN A 316 0.84 -3.15 1.28
CA ASN A 316 0.29 -3.40 2.61
C ASN A 316 1.09 -4.40 3.46
N TYR A 317 1.95 -5.20 2.88
CA TYR A 317 2.79 -6.18 3.58
C TYR A 317 4.21 -5.70 3.86
N ILE A 318 4.49 -4.42 3.56
CA ILE A 318 5.83 -3.84 3.66
C ILE A 318 5.89 -2.82 4.80
N PHE A 319 6.91 -2.97 5.64
CA PHE A 319 7.40 -1.93 6.54
C PHE A 319 8.75 -1.46 5.99
N LEU A 320 8.79 -0.21 5.52
CA LEU A 320 9.94 0.35 4.82
C LEU A 320 10.70 1.34 5.72
N PHE A 321 12.01 1.19 5.78
CA PHE A 321 12.92 2.07 6.48
C PHE A 321 13.85 2.73 5.47
N ILE A 322 13.98 4.06 5.53
CA ILE A 322 14.84 4.81 4.62
C ILE A 322 15.63 5.85 5.40
N ASN A 323 16.96 5.79 5.28
CA ASN A 323 17.83 6.90 5.60
C ASN A 323 18.47 7.38 4.30
N SER A 324 18.17 8.60 3.89
CA SER A 324 18.62 9.16 2.62
C SER A 324 19.29 10.53 2.79
N THR A 325 20.34 10.76 2.01
CA THR A 325 20.92 12.09 1.80
C THR A 325 20.55 12.56 0.40
N VAL A 326 20.05 13.76 0.30
CA VAL A 326 19.62 14.42 -0.94
C VAL A 326 20.32 15.77 -1.00
N VAL A 327 20.80 16.15 -2.18
CA VAL A 327 21.43 17.45 -2.41
C VAL A 327 20.35 18.53 -2.45
N ASN A 328 20.56 19.64 -1.76
CA ASN A 328 19.64 20.79 -1.72
C ASN A 328 18.17 20.37 -1.47
N PRO A 329 17.87 19.69 -0.34
CA PRO A 329 16.54 19.13 -0.09
C PRO A 329 15.49 20.24 0.02
N SER A 330 14.35 20.04 -0.64
CA SER A 330 13.17 20.89 -0.57
C SER A 330 12.02 20.14 0.09
N PHE A 331 11.31 20.82 1.01
CA PHE A 331 10.21 20.23 1.78
C PHE A 331 8.91 20.99 1.54
N SER A 332 7.77 20.34 1.77
CA SER A 332 6.44 20.94 1.56
C SER A 332 6.09 22.08 2.51
N SER A 333 6.78 22.18 3.66
CA SER A 333 6.51 23.16 4.72
C SER A 333 7.77 23.39 5.58
N GLN A 334 7.74 24.41 6.45
CA GLN A 334 8.80 24.66 7.43
C GLN A 334 8.95 23.52 8.44
N THR A 335 7.89 22.74 8.70
CA THR A 335 7.94 21.57 9.58
C THR A 335 8.67 20.36 8.96
N LYS A 336 8.95 20.40 7.65
CA LYS A 336 9.77 19.43 6.89
C LYS A 336 9.22 17.99 6.91
N GLU A 337 7.92 17.83 6.99
CA GLU A 337 7.23 16.53 7.15
C GLU A 337 7.27 15.67 5.88
N LYS A 338 7.43 16.31 4.71
CA LYS A 338 7.41 15.65 3.39
C LYS A 338 8.47 16.22 2.48
N LEU A 339 9.34 15.35 1.95
CA LEU A 339 10.30 15.73 0.91
C LEU A 339 9.60 15.89 -0.44
N ILE A 340 9.88 17.00 -1.15
CA ILE A 340 9.31 17.30 -2.48
C ILE A 340 10.36 17.45 -3.58
N THR A 341 11.66 17.37 -3.27
CA THR A 341 12.75 17.38 -4.26
C THR A 341 12.49 16.35 -5.33
N GLU A 342 12.61 16.69 -6.61
CA GLU A 342 12.42 15.73 -7.69
C GLU A 342 13.53 14.67 -7.71
N VAL A 343 13.22 13.45 -8.10
CA VAL A 343 14.17 12.31 -8.11
C VAL A 343 15.42 12.60 -8.93
N LYS A 344 15.30 13.31 -10.05
CA LYS A 344 16.43 13.73 -10.90
C LYS A 344 17.40 14.70 -10.22
N GLU A 345 16.96 15.36 -9.14
CA GLU A 345 17.69 16.39 -8.40
C GLU A 345 18.30 15.86 -7.08
N PHE A 346 18.14 14.58 -6.76
CA PHE A 346 18.65 13.99 -5.52
C PHE A 346 20.17 14.10 -5.37
N GLY A 347 20.90 14.20 -6.48
CA GLY A 347 22.36 14.20 -6.49
C GLY A 347 23.00 12.83 -6.24
N PHE A 348 22.28 11.89 -5.65
CA PHE A 348 22.71 10.53 -5.37
C PHE A 348 21.67 9.53 -5.86
N GLU A 349 22.10 8.51 -6.60
CA GLU A 349 21.21 7.47 -7.12
C GLU A 349 21.22 6.24 -6.21
N PHE A 350 20.04 5.68 -5.93
CA PHE A 350 19.89 4.39 -5.27
C PHE A 350 19.07 3.43 -6.12
N LYS A 351 19.68 2.34 -6.54
CA LYS A 351 19.00 1.25 -7.26
C LYS A 351 18.87 0.05 -6.35
N VAL A 352 17.62 -0.34 -6.05
CA VAL A 352 17.33 -1.56 -5.29
C VAL A 352 17.91 -2.77 -6.03
N SER A 353 18.85 -3.47 -5.37
CA SER A 353 19.54 -4.59 -5.98
C SER A 353 18.66 -5.83 -6.13
N ASP A 354 19.02 -6.71 -7.07
CA ASP A 354 18.37 -8.01 -7.20
C ASP A 354 18.65 -8.91 -5.98
N LYS A 355 19.73 -8.66 -5.25
CA LYS A 355 20.04 -9.37 -4.00
C LYS A 355 19.00 -9.05 -2.93
N LEU A 356 18.69 -7.78 -2.70
CA LEU A 356 17.66 -7.38 -1.75
C LEU A 356 16.29 -7.95 -2.15
N ILE A 357 15.93 -7.86 -3.42
CA ILE A 357 14.67 -8.44 -3.92
C ILE A 357 14.64 -9.97 -3.71
N LYS A 358 15.71 -10.70 -4.00
CA LYS A 358 15.78 -12.14 -3.75
C LYS A 358 15.60 -12.50 -2.28
N SER A 359 16.08 -11.67 -1.37
CA SER A 359 15.86 -11.85 0.08
C SER A 359 14.40 -11.64 0.45
N ILE A 360 13.77 -10.57 -0.06
CA ILE A 360 12.33 -10.30 0.15
C ILE A 360 11.48 -11.45 -0.42
N LEU A 361 11.85 -11.98 -1.59
CA LEU A 361 11.12 -13.09 -2.23
C LEU A 361 11.16 -14.41 -1.46
N LYS A 362 12.00 -14.54 -0.44
CA LYS A 362 12.12 -15.71 0.43
C LYS A 362 11.59 -15.45 1.84
N SER A 363 10.90 -14.34 2.07
CA SER A 363 10.47 -13.90 3.39
C SER A 363 8.97 -14.08 3.60
N GLU A 364 8.55 -13.94 4.86
CA GLU A 364 7.14 -13.91 5.27
C GLU A 364 6.29 -12.88 4.51
N ILE A 365 6.90 -11.84 3.92
CA ILE A 365 6.21 -10.87 3.07
C ILE A 365 5.52 -11.60 1.91
N ILE A 366 6.24 -12.51 1.24
CA ILE A 366 5.71 -13.24 0.09
C ILE A 366 4.70 -14.30 0.52
N GLU A 367 4.94 -14.99 1.63
CA GLU A 367 3.99 -15.96 2.19
C GLU A 367 2.65 -15.27 2.49
N SER A 368 2.69 -14.13 3.16
CA SER A 368 1.49 -13.34 3.46
C SER A 368 0.75 -12.86 2.21
N VAL A 369 1.48 -12.48 1.16
CA VAL A 369 0.87 -12.11 -0.13
C VAL A 369 0.23 -13.32 -0.81
N LEU A 370 0.87 -14.49 -0.78
CA LEU A 370 0.31 -15.73 -1.35
C LEU A 370 -0.96 -16.15 -0.62
N ASP A 371 -0.96 -16.13 0.71
CA ASP A 371 -2.14 -16.40 1.53
C ASP A 371 -3.29 -15.44 1.20
N TRP A 372 -2.98 -14.16 1.01
CA TRP A 372 -3.98 -13.17 0.62
C TRP A 372 -4.55 -13.46 -0.78
N ILE A 373 -3.71 -13.86 -1.75
CA ILE A 373 -4.15 -14.24 -3.11
C ILE A 373 -5.13 -15.42 -3.02
N GLU A 374 -4.80 -16.44 -2.22
CA GLU A 374 -5.64 -17.63 -2.07
C GLU A 374 -6.99 -17.27 -1.44
N ARG A 375 -6.98 -16.54 -0.32
CA ARG A 375 -8.23 -16.06 0.32
C ARG A 375 -9.08 -15.21 -0.63
N LYS A 376 -8.44 -14.36 -1.44
CA LYS A 376 -9.14 -13.53 -2.42
C LYS A 376 -9.78 -14.38 -3.52
N LYS A 377 -9.08 -15.41 -4.04
CA LYS A 377 -9.66 -16.34 -5.01
C LYS A 377 -10.91 -17.01 -4.45
N ILE A 378 -10.84 -17.58 -3.24
CA ILE A 378 -11.97 -18.23 -2.57
C ILE A 378 -13.14 -17.24 -2.40
N ALA A 379 -12.84 -16.00 -1.97
CA ALA A 379 -13.86 -14.97 -1.79
C ALA A 379 -14.52 -14.56 -3.13
N ASP A 380 -13.74 -14.40 -4.19
CA ASP A 380 -14.22 -14.05 -5.53
C ASP A 380 -15.08 -15.20 -6.12
N GLU A 381 -14.68 -16.46 -5.95
CA GLU A 381 -15.46 -17.64 -6.34
C GLU A 381 -16.77 -17.71 -5.57
N SER A 382 -16.75 -17.53 -4.25
CA SER A 382 -17.95 -17.50 -3.40
C SER A 382 -18.90 -16.37 -3.76
N LYS A 383 -18.38 -15.21 -4.16
CA LYS A 383 -19.17 -14.07 -4.65
C LYS A 383 -19.82 -14.42 -5.99
N LEU A 384 -19.04 -14.97 -6.92
CA LEU A 384 -19.52 -15.38 -8.23
C LEU A 384 -20.65 -16.40 -8.11
N GLN A 385 -20.52 -17.40 -7.23
CA GLN A 385 -21.56 -18.39 -6.94
C GLN A 385 -22.84 -17.74 -6.39
N ARG A 386 -22.72 -16.80 -5.44
CA ARG A 386 -23.88 -16.08 -4.89
C ARG A 386 -24.58 -15.22 -5.93
N ASP A 387 -23.83 -14.53 -6.77
CA ASP A 387 -24.38 -13.69 -7.84
C ASP A 387 -25.07 -14.55 -8.91
N LEU A 388 -24.49 -15.72 -9.24
CA LEU A 388 -25.09 -16.69 -10.14
C LEU A 388 -26.41 -17.23 -9.58
N LYS A 389 -26.44 -17.67 -8.32
CA LYS A 389 -27.66 -18.15 -7.65
C LYS A 389 -28.77 -17.10 -7.66
N ARG A 390 -28.43 -15.83 -7.40
CA ARG A 390 -29.37 -14.69 -7.51
C ARG A 390 -29.87 -14.49 -8.94
N LYS A 391 -28.98 -14.58 -9.93
CA LYS A 391 -29.33 -14.44 -11.36
C LYS A 391 -30.26 -15.56 -11.79
N LEU A 392 -29.92 -16.81 -11.48
CA LEU A 392 -30.74 -18.00 -11.82
C LEU A 392 -32.13 -17.95 -11.20
N SER A 393 -32.27 -17.52 -9.95
CA SER A 393 -33.58 -17.43 -9.27
C SER A 393 -34.54 -16.38 -9.87
N ARG A 394 -34.01 -15.40 -10.64
CA ARG A 394 -34.79 -14.30 -11.24
C ARG A 394 -35.02 -14.47 -12.73
N ILE A 395 -34.34 -15.42 -13.38
CA ILE A 395 -34.47 -15.63 -14.82
C ILE A 395 -35.80 -16.32 -15.12
N LYS A 396 -36.60 -15.64 -15.92
CA LYS A 396 -37.71 -16.29 -16.67
C LYS A 396 -37.08 -16.90 -17.92
N VAL A 397 -37.06 -18.23 -17.97
CA VAL A 397 -36.47 -18.96 -19.11
C VAL A 397 -37.46 -18.92 -20.25
N ASP A 398 -37.27 -18.02 -21.21
CA ASP A 398 -38.23 -17.70 -22.27
C ASP A 398 -38.59 -18.91 -23.17
N LYS A 399 -37.68 -19.88 -23.32
CA LYS A 399 -37.87 -21.05 -24.17
C LYS A 399 -38.29 -22.31 -23.40
N LEU A 400 -38.38 -22.23 -22.09
CA LEU A 400 -38.81 -23.35 -21.28
C LEU A 400 -40.32 -23.45 -21.27
N ILE A 401 -40.82 -24.57 -21.77
CA ILE A 401 -42.19 -24.98 -21.51
C ILE A 401 -42.15 -25.96 -20.34
N ASP A 402 -42.47 -25.45 -19.17
CA ASP A 402 -42.33 -26.20 -17.92
C ASP A 402 -43.36 -27.33 -17.77
N ALA A 403 -42.97 -28.36 -17.03
CA ALA A 403 -43.94 -29.38 -16.58
C ALA A 403 -44.77 -28.80 -15.42
N LYS A 404 -46.03 -29.18 -15.33
CA LYS A 404 -47.01 -28.71 -14.32
C LYS A 404 -47.03 -29.57 -13.06
N GLY A 405 -46.43 -30.76 -13.10
CA GLY A 405 -46.46 -31.73 -12.00
C GLY A 405 -45.79 -31.24 -10.73
N LYS A 406 -46.38 -31.55 -9.58
CA LYS A 406 -45.84 -31.15 -8.25
C LYS A 406 -44.60 -31.95 -7.85
N GLU A 407 -44.55 -33.24 -8.26
CA GLU A 407 -43.42 -34.12 -7.95
C GLU A 407 -42.31 -33.97 -9.01
N ARG A 408 -41.52 -32.94 -8.85
CA ARG A 408 -40.49 -32.52 -9.81
C ARG A 408 -39.48 -33.61 -10.16
N TRP A 409 -39.13 -34.46 -9.23
CA TRP A 409 -38.20 -35.57 -9.43
C TRP A 409 -38.74 -36.66 -10.38
N LYS A 410 -40.06 -36.70 -10.61
CA LYS A 410 -40.70 -37.57 -11.61
C LYS A 410 -40.81 -36.94 -13.00
N CYS A 411 -40.56 -35.62 -13.10
CA CYS A 411 -40.62 -34.91 -14.36
C CYS A 411 -39.34 -35.08 -15.17
N SER A 412 -39.48 -35.05 -16.50
CA SER A 412 -38.36 -35.04 -17.45
C SER A 412 -38.29 -33.73 -18.22
N LEU A 413 -37.06 -33.23 -18.47
CA LEU A 413 -36.78 -32.10 -19.35
C LEU A 413 -36.27 -32.64 -20.68
N SER A 414 -37.00 -32.38 -21.75
CA SER A 414 -36.58 -32.69 -23.11
C SER A 414 -35.87 -31.50 -23.73
N ILE A 415 -34.62 -31.66 -24.09
CA ILE A 415 -33.75 -30.65 -24.69
C ILE A 415 -33.66 -30.92 -26.19
N PHE A 416 -33.95 -29.92 -27.00
CA PHE A 416 -33.95 -30.00 -28.46
C PHE A 416 -32.90 -29.05 -29.04
N GLU A 417 -32.27 -29.41 -30.14
CA GLU A 417 -31.27 -28.58 -30.84
C GLU A 417 -31.86 -27.26 -31.33
N GLY A 418 -33.14 -27.23 -31.70
CA GLY A 418 -33.83 -26.05 -32.17
C GLY A 418 -35.34 -26.06 -31.97
N ASP A 419 -35.98 -24.93 -32.28
CA ASP A 419 -37.45 -24.77 -32.14
C ASP A 419 -38.22 -25.67 -33.08
N SER A 420 -37.71 -25.99 -34.27
CA SER A 420 -38.36 -26.88 -35.26
C SER A 420 -38.52 -28.30 -34.71
N ALA A 421 -37.43 -28.86 -34.14
CA ALA A 421 -37.46 -30.21 -33.56
C ALA A 421 -38.39 -30.29 -32.33
N SER A 422 -38.50 -29.21 -31.56
CA SER A 422 -39.35 -29.16 -30.36
C SER A 422 -40.85 -29.02 -30.67
N SER A 423 -41.22 -28.54 -31.86
CA SER A 423 -42.60 -28.16 -32.18
C SER A 423 -43.56 -29.35 -32.17
N ALA A 424 -43.19 -30.49 -32.77
CA ALA A 424 -43.97 -31.72 -32.75
C ALA A 424 -44.12 -32.29 -31.33
N PHE A 425 -43.01 -32.31 -30.55
CA PHE A 425 -43.02 -32.75 -29.17
C PHE A 425 -43.94 -31.91 -28.28
N ARG A 426 -43.97 -30.59 -28.45
CA ARG A 426 -44.85 -29.68 -27.70
C ARG A 426 -46.33 -30.01 -27.82
N LYS A 427 -46.74 -30.55 -28.98
CA LYS A 427 -48.13 -30.90 -29.26
C LYS A 427 -48.56 -32.19 -28.55
N TYR A 428 -47.64 -33.16 -28.40
CA TYR A 428 -47.98 -34.50 -27.93
C TYR A 428 -47.42 -34.83 -26.53
N ARG A 429 -46.63 -33.93 -25.89
CA ARG A 429 -46.09 -34.17 -24.55
C ARG A 429 -47.16 -34.26 -23.48
N ASP A 430 -46.91 -35.02 -22.42
CA ASP A 430 -47.70 -34.92 -21.20
C ASP A 430 -47.32 -33.60 -20.45
N PRO A 431 -48.25 -32.64 -20.32
CA PRO A 431 -47.98 -31.37 -19.65
C PRO A 431 -47.64 -31.51 -18.18
N ASN A 432 -47.98 -32.59 -17.51
CA ASN A 432 -47.75 -32.78 -16.09
C ASN A 432 -46.33 -33.27 -15.81
N THR A 433 -45.79 -34.12 -16.66
CA THR A 433 -44.53 -34.82 -16.40
C THR A 433 -43.39 -34.42 -17.33
N MET A 434 -43.69 -33.77 -18.46
CA MET A 434 -42.69 -33.45 -19.49
C MET A 434 -42.58 -31.97 -19.73
N GLY A 435 -41.36 -31.42 -19.48
CA GLY A 435 -40.95 -30.10 -19.91
C GLY A 435 -40.17 -30.14 -21.22
N SER A 436 -40.09 -29.03 -21.94
CA SER A 436 -39.25 -28.90 -23.14
C SER A 436 -38.44 -27.62 -23.14
N PHE A 437 -37.20 -27.69 -23.60
CA PHE A 437 -36.29 -26.58 -23.75
C PHE A 437 -35.60 -26.71 -25.13
N ALA A 438 -35.73 -25.69 -25.96
CA ALA A 438 -35.07 -25.66 -27.26
C ALA A 438 -33.83 -24.80 -27.19
N LEU A 439 -32.65 -25.33 -27.52
CA LEU A 439 -31.40 -24.61 -27.64
C LEU A 439 -31.42 -23.67 -28.86
N LYS A 440 -30.61 -22.64 -28.84
CA LYS A 440 -30.40 -21.71 -29.94
C LYS A 440 -29.02 -21.93 -30.55
N GLY A 441 -28.92 -22.94 -31.43
CA GLY A 441 -27.65 -23.32 -32.05
C GLY A 441 -26.78 -24.19 -31.16
N LYS A 442 -25.51 -24.34 -31.54
CA LYS A 442 -24.54 -25.18 -30.84
C LYS A 442 -24.31 -24.72 -29.40
N PHE A 443 -24.33 -25.66 -28.46
CA PHE A 443 -23.97 -25.38 -27.07
C PHE A 443 -22.46 -25.14 -26.95
N ILE A 444 -22.05 -24.28 -25.98
CA ILE A 444 -20.66 -23.96 -25.77
C ILE A 444 -19.89 -25.17 -25.22
N ASN A 445 -18.70 -25.45 -25.77
CA ASN A 445 -17.81 -26.46 -25.18
C ASN A 445 -17.32 -26.02 -23.81
N VAL A 446 -17.70 -26.77 -22.76
CA VAL A 446 -17.41 -26.42 -21.36
C VAL A 446 -16.10 -26.97 -20.86
N SER A 447 -15.42 -27.87 -21.59
CA SER A 447 -14.17 -28.51 -21.14
C SER A 447 -13.01 -27.54 -21.00
N GLU A 448 -13.00 -26.41 -21.74
CA GLU A 448 -11.89 -25.46 -21.81
C GLU A 448 -12.24 -24.04 -21.36
N ILE A 449 -13.42 -23.83 -20.79
CA ILE A 449 -13.87 -22.50 -20.39
C ILE A 449 -13.87 -22.29 -18.88
N THR A 450 -13.64 -21.04 -18.48
CA THR A 450 -13.75 -20.64 -17.08
C THR A 450 -15.22 -20.53 -16.65
N THR A 451 -15.49 -20.75 -15.37
CA THR A 451 -16.83 -20.57 -14.77
C THR A 451 -17.45 -19.22 -15.15
N ARG A 452 -16.66 -18.17 -15.23
CA ARG A 452 -17.10 -16.83 -15.63
C ARG A 452 -17.63 -16.80 -17.07
N LYS A 453 -16.90 -17.38 -18.04
CA LYS A 453 -17.34 -17.46 -19.43
C LYS A 453 -18.62 -18.27 -19.57
N LEU A 454 -18.75 -19.35 -18.78
CA LEU A 454 -19.98 -20.16 -18.75
C LEU A 454 -21.17 -19.36 -18.22
N THR A 455 -20.98 -18.56 -17.17
CA THR A 455 -22.03 -17.71 -16.58
C THR A 455 -22.41 -16.49 -17.44
N ASP A 456 -21.54 -16.09 -18.35
CA ASP A 456 -21.83 -15.03 -19.33
C ASP A 456 -22.58 -15.57 -20.57
N ASN A 457 -22.61 -16.91 -20.77
CA ASN A 457 -23.33 -17.55 -21.87
C ASN A 457 -24.80 -17.69 -21.53
N LYS A 458 -25.68 -17.04 -22.29
CA LYS A 458 -27.12 -17.00 -22.05
C LYS A 458 -27.77 -18.39 -22.12
N GLU A 459 -27.40 -19.25 -23.10
CA GLU A 459 -27.97 -20.58 -23.24
C GLU A 459 -27.59 -21.50 -22.08
N ALA A 460 -26.33 -21.45 -21.65
CA ALA A 460 -25.88 -22.21 -20.48
C ALA A 460 -26.60 -21.76 -19.19
N VAL A 461 -26.75 -20.45 -18.99
CA VAL A 461 -27.47 -19.87 -17.86
C VAL A 461 -28.95 -20.25 -17.89
N ASN A 462 -29.61 -20.21 -19.07
CA ASN A 462 -30.99 -20.61 -19.24
C ASN A 462 -31.18 -22.10 -18.98
N LEU A 463 -30.27 -22.95 -19.45
CA LEU A 463 -30.32 -24.38 -19.21
C LEU A 463 -30.17 -24.72 -17.72
N MET A 464 -29.19 -24.09 -17.03
CA MET A 464 -29.02 -24.24 -15.58
C MET A 464 -30.28 -23.80 -14.81
N ALA A 465 -30.87 -22.67 -15.20
CA ALA A 465 -32.11 -22.18 -14.60
C ALA A 465 -33.30 -23.13 -14.88
N ALA A 466 -33.36 -23.70 -16.08
CA ALA A 466 -34.39 -24.69 -16.45
C ALA A 466 -34.28 -25.98 -15.61
N MET A 467 -33.07 -26.44 -15.33
CA MET A 467 -32.81 -27.62 -14.51
C MET A 467 -32.90 -27.36 -13.00
N GLY A 468 -32.78 -26.10 -12.55
CA GLY A 468 -32.73 -25.75 -11.12
C GLY A 468 -31.38 -26.01 -10.47
N ILE A 469 -30.28 -25.96 -11.25
CA ILE A 469 -28.91 -26.21 -10.77
C ILE A 469 -28.06 -24.96 -10.85
N SER A 470 -27.02 -24.88 -10.02
CA SER A 470 -26.00 -23.85 -10.08
C SER A 470 -24.61 -24.44 -9.91
N ILE A 471 -23.61 -23.82 -10.56
CA ILE A 471 -22.22 -24.28 -10.52
C ILE A 471 -21.66 -24.15 -9.10
N GLY A 472 -20.94 -25.20 -8.63
CA GLY A 472 -20.23 -25.20 -7.35
C GLY A 472 -21.12 -25.28 -6.11
N SER A 473 -22.44 -25.50 -6.25
CA SER A 473 -23.31 -25.82 -5.13
C SER A 473 -23.54 -27.33 -5.04
N GLU A 474 -23.61 -27.87 -3.82
CA GLU A 474 -24.12 -29.20 -3.61
C GLU A 474 -25.53 -29.30 -4.20
N ILE A 475 -25.77 -30.34 -5.00
CA ILE A 475 -27.05 -30.56 -5.62
C ILE A 475 -27.99 -31.23 -4.60
N ASN A 476 -28.98 -30.49 -4.15
CA ASN A 476 -30.05 -31.06 -3.37
C ASN A 476 -31.12 -31.56 -4.34
N LEU A 477 -31.39 -32.85 -4.34
CA LEU A 477 -32.38 -33.46 -5.24
C LEU A 477 -33.79 -32.84 -5.14
N LYS A 478 -34.13 -32.25 -3.98
CA LYS A 478 -35.41 -31.55 -3.77
C LYS A 478 -35.51 -30.22 -4.51
N ASP A 479 -34.33 -29.61 -4.83
CA ASP A 479 -34.26 -28.32 -5.52
C ASP A 479 -34.24 -28.49 -7.05
N LEU A 480 -34.09 -29.73 -7.56
CA LEU A 480 -34.11 -30.01 -8.98
C LEU A 480 -35.53 -29.83 -9.55
N ARG A 481 -35.61 -29.15 -10.71
CA ARG A 481 -36.86 -28.95 -11.43
C ARG A 481 -37.25 -30.15 -12.26
N TYR A 482 -36.30 -31.05 -12.55
CA TYR A 482 -36.51 -32.28 -13.34
C TYR A 482 -35.62 -33.39 -12.83
N GLY A 483 -36.17 -34.59 -12.72
CA GLY A 483 -35.41 -35.77 -12.30
C GLY A 483 -34.75 -36.52 -13.46
N ARG A 484 -35.12 -36.18 -14.70
CA ARG A 484 -34.53 -36.75 -15.91
C ARG A 484 -34.30 -35.68 -16.97
N ILE A 485 -33.26 -35.86 -17.76
CA ILE A 485 -32.94 -35.02 -18.92
C ILE A 485 -32.95 -35.94 -20.14
N LEU A 486 -33.72 -35.58 -21.15
CA LEU A 486 -33.78 -36.26 -22.43
C LEU A 486 -33.24 -35.31 -23.49
N ILE A 487 -32.21 -35.72 -24.21
CA ILE A 487 -31.57 -34.91 -25.25
C ILE A 487 -32.04 -35.46 -26.61
N TYR A 488 -32.62 -34.57 -27.39
CA TYR A 488 -33.07 -34.86 -28.75
C TYR A 488 -32.19 -34.07 -29.71
N THR A 489 -31.33 -34.78 -30.42
CA THR A 489 -30.50 -34.23 -31.49
C THR A 489 -31.05 -34.61 -32.83
N ASP A 490 -30.76 -33.86 -33.88
CA ASP A 490 -31.08 -34.25 -35.25
C ASP A 490 -30.19 -35.44 -35.63
N ALA A 491 -30.75 -36.46 -36.17
CA ALA A 491 -30.02 -37.68 -36.50
C ALA A 491 -29.44 -37.55 -37.91
N ASP A 492 -28.36 -36.84 -38.04
CA ASP A 492 -27.66 -36.66 -39.34
C ASP A 492 -26.77 -37.83 -39.66
N CYS A 493 -26.97 -38.99 -39.67
CA CYS A 493 -26.22 -40.19 -40.02
C CYS A 493 -25.63 -40.95 -38.83
N LEU A 494 -26.16 -42.09 -38.58
CA LEU A 494 -25.60 -43.13 -37.73
C LEU A 494 -24.76 -44.09 -38.60
N GLU A 495 -23.74 -44.72 -37.98
CA GLU A 495 -22.97 -45.77 -38.64
C GLU A 495 -23.87 -46.95 -39.04
N GLU A 496 -23.54 -47.59 -40.16
CA GLU A 496 -24.31 -48.70 -40.75
C GLU A 496 -24.55 -49.86 -39.78
N ASP A 497 -23.65 -50.09 -38.85
CA ASP A 497 -23.73 -51.15 -37.84
C ASP A 497 -24.53 -50.76 -36.58
N THR A 498 -25.05 -49.52 -36.50
CA THR A 498 -25.83 -49.08 -35.34
C THR A 498 -27.10 -49.90 -35.20
N MET A 499 -27.29 -50.48 -34.01
CA MET A 499 -28.47 -51.27 -33.72
C MET A 499 -29.68 -50.38 -33.44
N VAL A 500 -30.74 -50.59 -34.15
CA VAL A 500 -32.03 -49.89 -34.01
C VAL A 500 -33.14 -50.88 -33.66
N VAL A 501 -34.12 -50.41 -32.91
CA VAL A 501 -35.22 -51.24 -32.43
C VAL A 501 -36.31 -51.24 -33.46
N THR A 502 -36.61 -52.41 -34.02
CA THR A 502 -37.77 -52.63 -34.88
C THR A 502 -38.83 -53.51 -34.20
N LYS A 503 -40.02 -53.59 -34.73
CA LYS A 503 -41.08 -54.41 -34.19
C LYS A 503 -40.76 -55.92 -34.27
N SER A 504 -39.89 -56.29 -35.19
CA SER A 504 -39.38 -57.65 -35.37
C SER A 504 -38.14 -57.99 -34.53
N GLY A 505 -37.61 -57.02 -33.75
CA GLY A 505 -36.42 -57.18 -32.97
C GLY A 505 -35.39 -56.13 -33.34
N ASN A 506 -34.21 -56.20 -32.71
CA ASN A 506 -33.11 -55.27 -33.02
C ASN A 506 -32.46 -55.64 -34.36
N LYS A 507 -32.29 -54.65 -35.24
CA LYS A 507 -31.64 -54.75 -36.54
C LYS A 507 -30.52 -53.75 -36.66
N LYS A 508 -29.50 -54.03 -37.49
CA LYS A 508 -28.56 -52.96 -37.90
C LYS A 508 -29.32 -51.94 -38.75
N ILE A 509 -28.94 -50.65 -38.62
CA ILE A 509 -29.60 -49.58 -39.39
C ILE A 509 -29.40 -49.78 -40.89
N SER A 510 -28.29 -50.38 -41.33
CA SER A 510 -28.05 -50.78 -42.72
C SER A 510 -29.00 -51.82 -43.24
N ASP A 511 -29.55 -52.69 -42.39
CA ASP A 511 -30.43 -53.79 -42.73
C ASP A 511 -31.91 -53.38 -42.67
N VAL A 512 -32.21 -52.16 -42.31
CA VAL A 512 -33.59 -51.65 -42.23
C VAL A 512 -34.14 -51.37 -43.63
N ASP A 513 -35.31 -51.83 -43.87
CA ASP A 513 -36.02 -51.63 -45.13
C ASP A 513 -37.40 -50.99 -44.95
N TYR A 514 -38.10 -50.70 -46.06
CA TYR A 514 -39.40 -50.05 -46.05
C TYR A 514 -40.51 -50.91 -45.48
N THR A 515 -40.24 -52.17 -45.20
CA THR A 515 -41.23 -53.10 -44.58
C THR A 515 -41.14 -53.05 -43.05
N ASP A 516 -40.07 -52.55 -42.52
CA ASP A 516 -39.81 -52.44 -41.06
C ASP A 516 -40.72 -51.39 -40.40
N GLU A 517 -41.09 -51.66 -39.16
CA GLU A 517 -41.69 -50.69 -38.25
C GLU A 517 -40.67 -50.35 -37.13
N MET A 518 -40.21 -49.15 -37.14
CA MET A 518 -39.20 -48.62 -36.19
C MET A 518 -39.84 -48.10 -34.91
N LEU A 519 -39.25 -48.40 -33.76
CA LEU A 519 -39.63 -47.78 -32.49
C LEU A 519 -39.34 -46.29 -32.52
N THR A 520 -40.35 -45.46 -32.35
CA THR A 520 -40.22 -44.01 -32.34
C THR A 520 -40.06 -43.48 -30.92
N HIS A 521 -39.68 -42.23 -30.79
CA HIS A 521 -39.57 -41.50 -29.52
C HIS A 521 -40.89 -41.42 -28.72
N THR A 522 -42.04 -41.73 -29.36
CA THR A 522 -43.36 -41.81 -28.71
C THR A 522 -43.61 -43.16 -28.09
N GLY A 523 -42.74 -44.14 -28.28
CA GLY A 523 -42.95 -45.53 -27.87
C GLY A 523 -43.82 -46.33 -28.82
N GLU A 524 -44.20 -45.77 -29.95
CA GLU A 524 -44.98 -46.43 -30.97
C GLU A 524 -44.09 -46.91 -32.11
N TYR A 525 -44.45 -48.05 -32.73
CA TYR A 525 -43.80 -48.51 -33.93
C TYR A 525 -44.42 -47.84 -35.16
N LYS A 526 -43.57 -47.23 -36.01
CA LYS A 526 -43.99 -46.57 -37.27
C LYS A 526 -43.23 -47.17 -38.44
N LYS A 527 -43.90 -47.27 -39.61
CA LYS A 527 -43.26 -47.70 -40.86
C LYS A 527 -42.15 -46.71 -41.27
N VAL A 528 -41.10 -47.28 -41.84
CA VAL A 528 -39.99 -46.49 -42.43
C VAL A 528 -40.51 -45.81 -43.71
N ASN A 529 -40.49 -44.52 -43.75
CA ASN A 529 -40.95 -43.69 -44.86
C ASN A 529 -39.83 -43.31 -45.84
N ASN A 530 -38.60 -43.22 -45.37
CA ASN A 530 -37.45 -42.87 -46.18
C ASN A 530 -36.16 -43.44 -45.57
N ILE A 531 -35.25 -43.90 -46.41
CA ILE A 531 -33.92 -44.39 -46.04
C ILE A 531 -32.92 -43.56 -46.85
N VAL A 532 -31.96 -42.92 -46.17
CA VAL A 532 -30.90 -42.12 -46.78
C VAL A 532 -29.56 -42.67 -46.31
N SER A 533 -28.65 -42.93 -47.23
CA SER A 533 -27.25 -43.27 -46.93
C SER A 533 -26.32 -42.23 -47.52
N LYS A 534 -25.23 -41.96 -46.80
CA LYS A 534 -24.20 -41.02 -47.22
C LYS A 534 -22.83 -41.60 -46.86
N GLU A 535 -21.88 -41.60 -47.80
CA GLU A 535 -20.50 -41.91 -47.47
C GLU A 535 -19.83 -40.74 -46.78
N ILE A 536 -19.19 -41.04 -45.66
CA ILE A 536 -18.44 -40.06 -44.87
C ILE A 536 -16.99 -40.53 -44.69
N SER A 537 -16.03 -39.57 -44.75
CA SER A 537 -14.59 -39.85 -44.63
C SER A 537 -14.09 -39.86 -43.19
N THR A 538 -14.81 -39.25 -42.26
CA THR A 538 -14.47 -39.12 -40.84
C THR A 538 -15.68 -39.40 -39.96
N HIS A 539 -15.44 -40.06 -38.81
CA HIS A 539 -16.50 -40.40 -37.86
C HIS A 539 -16.05 -40.15 -36.41
N ILE A 540 -16.98 -39.90 -35.53
CA ILE A 540 -16.77 -39.73 -34.09
C ILE A 540 -17.35 -40.93 -33.37
N LYS A 541 -16.56 -41.51 -32.47
CA LYS A 541 -16.97 -42.59 -31.58
C LYS A 541 -17.31 -42.02 -30.20
N ILE A 542 -18.51 -42.25 -29.71
CA ILE A 542 -18.99 -41.83 -28.41
C ILE A 542 -19.22 -43.09 -27.56
N SER A 543 -18.53 -43.19 -26.42
CA SER A 543 -18.68 -44.29 -25.47
C SER A 543 -19.35 -43.80 -24.19
N VAL A 544 -20.45 -44.45 -23.77
CA VAL A 544 -21.16 -44.13 -22.54
C VAL A 544 -21.51 -45.43 -21.81
N ASN A 545 -20.99 -45.63 -20.61
CA ASN A 545 -21.27 -46.82 -19.78
C ASN A 545 -21.02 -48.18 -20.44
N GLY A 546 -20.08 -48.23 -21.38
CA GLY A 546 -19.76 -49.47 -22.12
C GLY A 546 -20.49 -49.62 -23.43
N ASP A 547 -21.49 -48.81 -23.73
CA ASP A 547 -22.16 -48.73 -25.03
C ASP A 547 -21.42 -47.72 -25.92
N GLU A 548 -21.30 -48.05 -27.21
CA GLU A 548 -20.60 -47.23 -28.19
C GLU A 548 -21.55 -46.84 -29.33
N ILE A 549 -21.49 -45.57 -29.71
CA ILE A 549 -22.21 -45.05 -30.88
C ILE A 549 -21.19 -44.36 -31.78
N ILE A 550 -21.21 -44.66 -33.07
CA ILE A 550 -20.39 -44.03 -34.09
C ILE A 550 -21.28 -43.18 -34.98
N CYS A 551 -20.86 -41.93 -35.20
CA CYS A 551 -21.59 -40.98 -36.00
C CYS A 551 -20.68 -40.09 -36.85
N SER A 552 -21.21 -39.32 -37.79
CA SER A 552 -20.45 -38.37 -38.60
C SER A 552 -19.93 -37.17 -37.77
N GLU A 553 -18.85 -36.53 -38.22
CA GLU A 553 -18.39 -35.23 -37.61
C GLU A 553 -19.46 -34.14 -37.68
N ASP A 554 -20.34 -34.20 -38.68
CA ASP A 554 -21.45 -33.28 -38.85
C ASP A 554 -22.66 -33.65 -37.98
N HIS A 555 -22.57 -34.77 -37.24
CA HIS A 555 -23.64 -35.21 -36.34
C HIS A 555 -23.78 -34.18 -35.21
N LYS A 556 -24.88 -33.50 -35.21
CA LYS A 556 -25.13 -32.35 -34.36
C LYS A 556 -25.75 -32.74 -33.04
#